data_e2f8bf87ef1535bcc8f5cf83791e0707
#
_entry.id   e2f8bf87ef1535bcc8f5cf83791e0707
#
_cell.length_a   1.000
_cell.length_b   1.000
_cell.length_c   1.000
_cell.angle_alpha   90.00
_cell.angle_beta   90.00
_cell.angle_gamma   90.00
#
_symmetry.space_group_name_H-M   'P 1'
#
loop_
_entity.id
_entity.type
_entity.pdbx_description
1 polymer ?
#
loop_
_entity_poly.entity_id
_entity_poly.type
_entity_poly.pdbx_seq_one_letter_code
_entity_poly.pdbx_strand_id
1 'polypeptide(L)'
;GVMKAGVIAAKRDNGVGSNGIADNAEIMTLRIHPGEGEPYLKDMALAIRYAVNHGADIILLPEQNSLYPEEQRQWVADALKEAEKKGALVIVPVWDLSVDMDKDEFFPNRKMRKDGELTNFMVVASSDKNGNPVLNTNYGATTLDLYAPGTDIYSSYMGDTYQKGTGEGMASATVAGVAALVK
;
A
#
# COMPACT_ATOMS: atom_id res chain seq x y z
N GLY A 1 3.35 -4.84 9.09
CA GLY A 1 2.02 -5.50 9.00
C GLY A 1 1.06 -5.01 10.07
N VAL A 2 1.35 -5.25 11.37
CA VAL A 2 0.39 -5.02 12.48
C VAL A 2 -0.17 -3.60 12.52
N MET A 3 0.69 -2.58 12.45
CA MET A 3 0.24 -1.18 12.49
C MET A 3 -0.70 -0.84 11.33
N LYS A 4 -0.35 -1.23 10.10
CA LYS A 4 -1.19 -0.99 8.92
C LYS A 4 -2.57 -1.65 9.08
N ALA A 5 -2.61 -2.89 9.56
CA ALA A 5 -3.87 -3.60 9.83
C ALA A 5 -4.71 -2.88 10.89
N GLY A 6 -4.09 -2.37 11.95
CA GLY A 6 -4.77 -1.59 12.99
C GLY A 6 -5.36 -0.27 12.46
N VAL A 7 -4.65 0.46 11.60
CA VAL A 7 -5.17 1.67 10.94
C VAL A 7 -6.40 1.35 10.10
N ILE A 8 -6.37 0.23 9.37
CA ILE A 8 -7.48 -0.16 8.49
C ILE A 8 -8.69 -0.63 9.32
N ALA A 9 -8.51 -1.60 10.20
CA ALA A 9 -9.61 -2.43 10.71
C ALA A 9 -9.59 -2.70 12.23
N ALA A 10 -8.85 -1.93 13.05
CA ALA A 10 -8.99 -2.09 14.49
C ALA A 10 -10.43 -1.82 14.95
N LYS A 11 -10.92 -2.64 15.88
CA LYS A 11 -12.29 -2.52 16.42
C LYS A 11 -12.49 -1.15 17.04
N ARG A 12 -13.59 -0.49 16.66
CA ARG A 12 -13.95 0.84 17.14
C ARG A 12 -14.71 0.76 18.47
N ASP A 13 -14.59 1.80 19.26
CA ASP A 13 -15.40 2.07 20.44
C ASP A 13 -15.43 0.95 21.48
N ASN A 14 -14.37 0.15 21.55
CA ASN A 14 -14.22 -0.96 22.52
C ASN A 14 -13.44 -0.56 23.78
N GLY A 15 -13.02 0.72 23.89
CA GLY A 15 -12.26 1.25 25.02
C GLY A 15 -10.79 0.81 25.05
N VAL A 16 -10.27 0.16 24.01
CA VAL A 16 -8.90 -0.36 23.94
C VAL A 16 -8.21 0.14 22.66
N GLY A 17 -7.02 0.69 22.83
CA GLY A 17 -6.10 1.01 21.74
C GLY A 17 -6.55 2.09 20.78
N SER A 18 -6.58 1.80 19.49
CA SER A 18 -6.95 2.71 18.42
C SER A 18 -8.20 2.26 17.69
N ASN A 19 -8.89 3.21 17.06
CA ASN A 19 -10.01 2.91 16.17
C ASN A 19 -9.53 2.77 14.73
N GLY A 20 -9.86 1.66 14.09
CA GLY A 20 -9.67 1.46 12.65
C GLY A 20 -10.63 2.34 11.83
N ILE A 21 -10.24 2.64 10.60
CA ILE A 21 -11.07 3.42 9.69
C ILE A 21 -12.29 2.61 9.26
N ALA A 22 -12.11 1.33 8.93
CA ALA A 22 -13.13 0.38 8.49
C ALA A 22 -13.12 -0.85 9.39
N ASP A 23 -13.68 -0.75 10.59
CA ASP A 23 -13.62 -1.80 11.63
C ASP A 23 -14.43 -3.08 11.31
N ASN A 24 -15.22 -3.05 10.25
CA ASN A 24 -15.91 -4.24 9.70
C ASN A 24 -15.13 -4.89 8.54
N ALA A 25 -14.00 -4.33 8.12
CA ALA A 25 -13.18 -4.94 7.08
C ALA A 25 -12.45 -6.19 7.60
N GLU A 26 -12.40 -7.22 6.78
CA GLU A 26 -11.59 -8.40 7.03
C GLU A 26 -10.18 -8.22 6.46
N ILE A 27 -9.17 -8.58 7.23
CA ILE A 27 -7.76 -8.46 6.85
C ILE A 27 -7.19 -9.81 6.43
N MET A 28 -6.80 -9.92 5.17
CA MET A 28 -6.02 -11.03 4.64
C MET A 28 -4.53 -10.70 4.71
N THR A 29 -3.79 -11.30 5.62
CA THR A 29 -2.35 -11.08 5.76
C THR A 29 -1.56 -12.06 4.91
N LEU A 30 -0.79 -11.53 3.93
CA LEU A 30 0.07 -12.32 3.05
C LEU A 30 1.53 -11.88 3.25
N ARG A 31 2.35 -12.79 3.76
CA ARG A 31 3.77 -12.51 4.01
C ARG A 31 4.59 -12.78 2.74
N ILE A 32 5.29 -11.75 2.26
CA ILE A 32 6.18 -11.83 1.09
C ILE A 32 7.66 -11.58 1.43
N HIS A 33 7.95 -11.03 2.63
CA HIS A 33 9.32 -10.83 3.09
C HIS A 33 9.89 -12.12 3.68
N PRO A 34 11.11 -12.52 3.29
CA PRO A 34 11.76 -13.73 3.80
C PRO A 34 12.18 -13.63 5.28
N GLY A 35 12.21 -12.44 5.84
CA GLY A 35 12.70 -12.13 7.20
C GLY A 35 13.87 -11.16 7.15
N GLU A 36 14.87 -11.48 6.37
CA GLU A 36 15.99 -10.59 6.04
C GLU A 36 16.03 -10.39 4.52
N GLY A 37 16.40 -9.20 4.07
CA GLY A 37 16.47 -8.82 2.66
C GLY A 37 15.15 -8.35 2.05
N GLU A 38 15.20 -8.04 0.76
CA GLU A 38 14.08 -7.54 -0.01
C GLU A 38 13.10 -8.66 -0.38
N PRO A 39 11.79 -8.33 -0.56
CA PRO A 39 10.82 -9.29 -1.02
C PRO A 39 11.12 -9.76 -2.43
N TYR A 40 10.93 -11.06 -2.69
CA TYR A 40 11.04 -11.58 -4.05
C TYR A 40 9.80 -11.22 -4.87
N LEU A 41 10.02 -10.75 -6.10
CA LEU A 41 8.90 -10.39 -7.00
C LEU A 41 7.99 -11.58 -7.32
N LYS A 42 8.52 -12.81 -7.36
CA LYS A 42 7.70 -14.02 -7.50
C LYS A 42 6.71 -14.18 -6.34
N ASP A 43 7.13 -13.90 -5.11
CA ASP A 43 6.29 -14.05 -3.93
C ASP A 43 5.25 -12.93 -3.88
N MET A 44 5.60 -11.72 -4.31
CA MET A 44 4.65 -10.62 -4.50
C MET A 44 3.59 -10.99 -5.55
N ALA A 45 3.98 -11.51 -6.69
CA ALA A 45 3.05 -11.94 -7.75
C ALA A 45 2.10 -13.04 -7.27
N LEU A 46 2.64 -14.04 -6.56
CA LEU A 46 1.83 -15.12 -5.97
C LEU A 46 0.87 -14.61 -4.91
N ALA A 47 1.29 -13.67 -4.06
CA ALA A 47 0.44 -13.07 -3.04
C ALA A 47 -0.72 -12.27 -3.66
N ILE A 48 -0.45 -11.47 -4.70
CA ILE A 48 -1.48 -10.73 -5.44
C ILE A 48 -2.51 -11.71 -6.04
N ARG A 49 -2.07 -12.76 -6.72
CA ARG A 49 -2.95 -13.79 -7.28
C ARG A 49 -3.76 -14.52 -6.22
N TYR A 50 -3.13 -14.85 -5.09
CA TYR A 50 -3.82 -15.47 -3.97
C TYR A 50 -4.93 -14.54 -3.44
N ALA A 51 -4.63 -13.29 -3.18
CA ALA A 51 -5.60 -12.30 -2.73
C ALA A 51 -6.80 -12.18 -3.69
N VAL A 52 -6.53 -12.03 -4.98
CA VAL A 52 -7.55 -11.94 -6.04
C VAL A 52 -8.43 -13.19 -6.10
N ASN A 53 -7.83 -14.37 -6.02
CA ASN A 53 -8.56 -15.64 -6.09
C ASN A 53 -9.39 -15.93 -4.82
N HIS A 54 -9.08 -15.27 -3.71
CA HIS A 54 -9.83 -15.37 -2.46
C HIS A 54 -10.71 -14.15 -2.19
N GLY A 55 -10.99 -13.34 -3.22
CA GLY A 55 -12.00 -12.29 -3.16
C GLY A 55 -11.56 -11.00 -2.46
N ALA A 56 -10.28 -10.72 -2.41
CA ALA A 56 -9.81 -9.44 -1.88
C ALA A 56 -10.27 -8.28 -2.79
N ASP A 57 -10.92 -7.31 -2.20
CA ASP A 57 -11.40 -6.10 -2.88
C ASP A 57 -10.32 -5.03 -2.97
N ILE A 58 -9.41 -5.02 -2.00
CA ILE A 58 -8.33 -4.06 -1.87
C ILE A 58 -7.03 -4.80 -1.58
N ILE A 59 -5.99 -4.49 -2.30
CA ILE A 59 -4.65 -5.05 -2.12
C ILE A 59 -3.71 -3.91 -1.75
N LEU A 60 -3.18 -3.93 -0.54
CA LEU A 60 -2.18 -2.97 -0.07
C LEU A 60 -0.80 -3.58 -0.23
N LEU A 61 -0.01 -3.08 -1.18
CA LEU A 61 1.36 -3.50 -1.40
C LEU A 61 2.32 -2.88 -0.36
N PRO A 62 3.52 -3.46 -0.14
CA PRO A 62 4.46 -2.95 0.86
C PRO A 62 5.00 -1.56 0.50
N GLU A 63 5.57 -1.41 -0.69
CA GLU A 63 6.17 -0.16 -1.20
C GLU A 63 6.57 -0.28 -2.67
N GLN A 64 6.89 0.85 -3.29
CA GLN A 64 7.58 0.90 -4.58
C GLN A 64 9.10 0.78 -4.37
N ASN A 65 9.83 0.29 -5.38
CA ASN A 65 11.28 0.18 -5.37
C ASN A 65 11.84 0.37 -6.79
N SER A 66 12.96 1.05 -6.94
CA SER A 66 13.62 1.23 -8.23
C SER A 66 14.61 0.10 -8.58
N LEU A 67 14.95 -0.75 -7.61
CA LEU A 67 16.01 -1.75 -7.71
C LEU A 67 15.53 -3.13 -8.18
N TYR A 68 14.26 -3.33 -8.42
CA TYR A 68 13.75 -4.64 -8.87
C TYR A 68 14.25 -5.00 -10.28
N PRO A 69 14.76 -6.25 -10.48
CA PRO A 69 15.22 -6.71 -11.79
C PRO A 69 14.09 -6.66 -12.84
N GLU A 70 14.39 -6.11 -14.00
CA GLU A 70 13.40 -5.89 -15.07
C GLU A 70 12.75 -7.21 -15.53
N GLU A 71 13.55 -8.27 -15.66
CA GLU A 71 13.09 -9.59 -16.10
C GLU A 71 12.05 -10.22 -15.17
N GLN A 72 12.05 -9.81 -13.89
CA GLN A 72 11.11 -10.31 -12.88
C GLN A 72 9.86 -9.45 -12.75
N ARG A 73 9.87 -8.21 -13.24
CA ARG A 73 8.75 -7.27 -13.15
C ARG A 73 7.50 -7.79 -13.85
N GLN A 74 7.67 -8.58 -14.91
CA GLN A 74 6.57 -9.14 -15.69
C GLN A 74 5.64 -10.03 -14.85
N TRP A 75 6.17 -10.77 -13.88
CA TRP A 75 5.34 -11.63 -13.02
C TRP A 75 4.34 -10.81 -12.19
N VAL A 76 4.80 -9.70 -11.65
CA VAL A 76 3.93 -8.78 -10.88
C VAL A 76 2.99 -8.03 -11.82
N ALA A 77 3.46 -7.57 -12.97
CA ALA A 77 2.63 -6.93 -13.97
C ALA A 77 1.43 -7.80 -14.38
N ASP A 78 1.66 -9.09 -14.62
CA ASP A 78 0.59 -10.02 -14.97
C ASP A 78 -0.39 -10.24 -13.83
N ALA A 79 0.09 -10.35 -12.58
CA ALA A 79 -0.76 -10.46 -11.41
C ALA A 79 -1.60 -9.18 -11.16
N LEU A 80 -1.05 -7.99 -11.42
CA LEU A 80 -1.77 -6.73 -11.33
C LEU A 80 -2.88 -6.60 -12.39
N LYS A 81 -2.65 -7.09 -13.60
CA LYS A 81 -3.69 -7.18 -14.65
C LYS A 81 -4.80 -8.16 -14.26
N GLU A 82 -4.48 -9.26 -13.60
CA GLU A 82 -5.48 -10.18 -13.07
C GLU A 82 -6.32 -9.50 -11.99
N ALA A 83 -5.69 -8.73 -11.09
CA ALA A 83 -6.38 -7.92 -10.09
C ALA A 83 -7.32 -6.89 -10.73
N GLU A 84 -6.88 -6.20 -11.80
CA GLU A 84 -7.71 -5.26 -12.54
C GLU A 84 -8.95 -5.94 -13.13
N LYS A 85 -8.78 -7.09 -13.80
CA LYS A 85 -9.90 -7.85 -14.37
C LYS A 85 -10.93 -8.30 -13.34
N LYS A 86 -10.51 -8.50 -12.10
CA LYS A 86 -11.39 -8.88 -10.98
C LYS A 86 -11.95 -7.68 -10.21
N GLY A 87 -11.56 -6.47 -10.58
CA GLY A 87 -12.02 -5.23 -9.95
C GLY A 87 -11.41 -4.95 -8.58
N ALA A 88 -10.30 -5.58 -8.22
CA ALA A 88 -9.59 -5.30 -6.99
C ALA A 88 -8.78 -4.01 -7.12
N LEU A 89 -8.92 -3.09 -6.16
CA LEU A 89 -8.10 -1.89 -6.07
C LEU A 89 -6.73 -2.23 -5.51
N VAL A 90 -5.67 -1.78 -6.16
CA VAL A 90 -4.29 -1.94 -5.69
C VAL A 90 -3.77 -0.59 -5.20
N ILE A 91 -3.27 -0.56 -3.98
CA ILE A 91 -2.71 0.64 -3.33
C ILE A 91 -1.24 0.37 -3.02
N VAL A 92 -0.37 1.29 -3.40
CA VAL A 92 1.06 1.20 -3.10
C VAL A 92 1.56 2.52 -2.50
N PRO A 93 2.33 2.49 -1.40
CA PRO A 93 3.03 3.67 -0.92
C PRO A 93 4.23 3.98 -1.81
N VAL A 94 4.53 5.27 -1.97
CA VAL A 94 5.79 5.71 -2.59
C VAL A 94 6.98 5.35 -1.69
N TRP A 95 8.18 5.51 -2.19
CA TRP A 95 9.39 5.47 -1.39
C TRP A 95 9.74 6.87 -0.82
N ASP A 96 10.66 6.93 0.15
CA ASP A 96 11.03 8.13 0.91
C ASP A 96 12.44 8.65 0.54
N LEU A 97 12.65 8.99 -0.72
CA LEU A 97 13.93 9.46 -1.26
C LEU A 97 13.92 10.92 -1.73
N SER A 98 12.81 11.64 -1.63
CA SER A 98 12.62 12.99 -2.18
C SER A 98 12.85 13.08 -3.70
N VAL A 99 12.46 12.03 -4.43
CA VAL A 99 12.71 11.90 -5.87
C VAL A 99 11.44 12.21 -6.67
N ASP A 100 11.63 12.85 -7.82
CA ASP A 100 10.59 13.12 -8.81
C ASP A 100 10.29 11.86 -9.63
N MET A 101 9.20 11.18 -9.29
CA MET A 101 8.78 9.92 -9.94
C MET A 101 8.24 10.10 -11.36
N ASP A 102 8.08 11.32 -11.82
CA ASP A 102 7.79 11.58 -13.24
C ASP A 102 9.05 11.47 -14.10
N LYS A 103 10.25 11.53 -13.49
CA LYS A 103 11.56 11.38 -14.13
C LYS A 103 12.21 10.04 -13.88
N ASP A 104 12.04 9.50 -12.66
CA ASP A 104 12.65 8.25 -12.24
C ASP A 104 11.58 7.17 -12.05
N GLU A 105 11.80 6.00 -12.66
CA GLU A 105 10.84 4.91 -12.61
C GLU A 105 10.93 4.14 -11.29
N PHE A 106 9.77 4.01 -10.63
CA PHE A 106 9.57 3.15 -9.47
C PHE A 106 8.58 2.04 -9.80
N PHE A 107 8.84 0.85 -9.29
CA PHE A 107 8.04 -0.35 -9.53
C PHE A 107 7.45 -0.89 -8.21
N PRO A 108 6.23 -1.43 -8.18
CA PRO A 108 5.25 -1.48 -9.28
C PRO A 108 4.60 -0.11 -9.56
N ASN A 109 4.13 0.10 -10.77
CA ASN A 109 3.43 1.32 -11.16
C ASN A 109 2.27 1.02 -12.14
N ARG A 110 1.48 2.03 -12.49
CA ARG A 110 0.33 1.84 -13.38
C ARG A 110 0.70 1.55 -14.85
N LYS A 111 1.92 1.90 -15.29
CA LYS A 111 2.41 1.71 -16.66
C LYS A 111 2.87 0.27 -16.95
N MET A 112 2.39 -0.69 -16.18
CA MET A 112 2.75 -2.11 -16.31
C MET A 112 2.10 -2.80 -17.50
N ARG A 113 1.21 -2.14 -18.22
CA ARG A 113 0.57 -2.65 -19.44
C ARG A 113 1.28 -2.13 -20.68
N LYS A 114 1.37 -2.98 -21.70
CA LYS A 114 1.87 -2.57 -23.03
C LYS A 114 0.85 -1.75 -23.83
N ASP A 115 -0.43 -1.89 -23.49
CA ASP A 115 -1.58 -1.35 -24.21
C ASP A 115 -2.33 -0.28 -23.39
N GLY A 116 -1.68 0.34 -22.43
CA GLY A 116 -2.26 1.39 -21.60
C GLY A 116 -1.85 1.31 -20.15
N GLU A 117 -2.56 2.03 -19.29
CA GLU A 117 -2.31 2.05 -17.85
C GLU A 117 -3.31 1.20 -17.09
N LEU A 118 -2.91 0.69 -15.91
CA LEU A 118 -3.81 0.04 -14.96
C LEU A 118 -4.77 1.09 -14.39
N THR A 119 -6.07 0.81 -14.41
CA THR A 119 -7.13 1.70 -13.92
C THR A 119 -7.47 1.49 -12.46
N ASN A 120 -7.02 0.39 -11.88
CA ASN A 120 -7.25 -0.04 -10.50
C ASN A 120 -6.04 0.21 -9.58
N PHE A 121 -5.10 1.05 -9.96
CA PHE A 121 -3.82 1.23 -9.28
C PHE A 121 -3.70 2.64 -8.71
N MET A 122 -3.39 2.74 -7.41
CA MET A 122 -3.28 4.01 -6.70
C MET A 122 -1.94 4.12 -5.98
N VAL A 123 -1.24 5.23 -6.21
CA VAL A 123 0.05 5.57 -5.62
C VAL A 123 -0.14 6.64 -4.56
N VAL A 124 0.29 6.37 -3.33
CA VAL A 124 0.02 7.20 -2.16
C VAL A 124 1.30 7.68 -1.52
N ALA A 125 1.38 8.98 -1.25
CA ALA A 125 2.43 9.62 -0.48
C ALA A 125 1.93 10.10 0.89
N SER A 126 2.84 10.35 1.81
CA SER A 126 2.54 10.77 3.17
C SER A 126 2.42 12.28 3.31
N SER A 127 1.43 12.73 4.07
CA SER A 127 1.29 14.10 4.54
C SER A 127 1.31 14.19 6.06
N ASP A 128 1.61 15.39 6.55
CA ASP A 128 1.44 15.77 7.95
C ASP A 128 -0.05 16.05 8.28
N LYS A 129 -0.31 16.38 9.53
CA LYS A 129 -1.67 16.74 10.02
C LYS A 129 -2.27 17.99 9.39
N ASN A 130 -1.46 18.82 8.72
CA ASN A 130 -1.89 20.05 8.05
C ASN A 130 -2.10 19.83 6.54
N GLY A 131 -1.86 18.60 6.06
CA GLY A 131 -1.95 18.25 4.64
C GLY A 131 -0.69 18.56 3.83
N ASN A 132 0.40 18.97 4.47
CA ASN A 132 1.66 19.20 3.76
C ASN A 132 2.39 17.88 3.51
N PRO A 133 3.03 17.71 2.33
CA PRO A 133 3.91 16.55 2.10
C PRO A 133 4.99 16.44 3.18
N VAL A 134 5.29 15.21 3.63
CA VAL A 134 6.43 15.00 4.54
C VAL A 134 7.75 15.21 3.80
N LEU A 135 8.80 15.57 4.56
CA LEU A 135 10.05 16.09 4.01
C LEU A 135 10.74 15.16 2.99
N ASN A 136 10.69 13.86 3.22
CA ASN A 136 11.43 12.89 2.39
C ASN A 136 10.53 12.10 1.42
N THR A 137 9.24 12.42 1.33
CA THR A 137 8.35 11.67 0.45
C THR A 137 8.72 11.87 -1.02
N ASN A 138 8.64 10.82 -1.83
CA ASN A 138 8.72 10.96 -3.27
C ASN A 138 7.49 11.72 -3.79
N TYR A 139 7.62 12.36 -4.92
CA TYR A 139 6.58 13.19 -5.53
C TYR A 139 6.50 12.99 -7.04
N GLY A 140 5.44 13.47 -7.65
CA GLY A 140 5.24 13.42 -9.10
C GLY A 140 3.87 13.99 -9.47
N ALA A 141 3.82 14.79 -10.53
CA ALA A 141 2.58 15.42 -10.97
C ALA A 141 1.63 14.44 -11.69
N THR A 142 2.19 13.38 -12.31
CA THR A 142 1.45 12.40 -13.11
C THR A 142 1.48 11.00 -12.54
N THR A 143 2.49 10.67 -11.74
CA THR A 143 2.72 9.33 -11.18
C THR A 143 2.13 9.15 -9.78
N LEU A 144 1.98 10.24 -9.01
CA LEU A 144 1.37 10.23 -7.69
C LEU A 144 -0.13 10.55 -7.79
N ASP A 145 -0.97 9.80 -7.08
CA ASP A 145 -2.42 10.03 -7.06
C ASP A 145 -2.86 10.97 -5.96
N LEU A 146 -2.36 10.76 -4.74
CA LEU A 146 -2.75 11.58 -3.60
C LEU A 146 -1.74 11.53 -2.45
N TYR A 147 -1.83 12.54 -1.58
CA TYR A 147 -1.23 12.55 -0.25
C TYR A 147 -2.28 12.17 0.79
N ALA A 148 -1.89 11.36 1.78
CA ALA A 148 -2.76 10.99 2.88
C ALA A 148 -2.03 11.11 4.22
N PRO A 149 -2.76 11.28 5.35
CA PRO A 149 -2.16 11.36 6.67
C PRO A 149 -1.30 10.13 6.97
N GLY A 150 -0.02 10.34 7.22
CA GLY A 150 0.95 9.30 7.51
C GLY A 150 1.93 9.65 8.62
N THR A 151 1.72 10.76 9.34
CA THR A 151 2.59 11.22 10.44
C THR A 151 1.90 11.05 11.77
N ASP A 152 2.61 10.49 12.76
CA ASP A 152 2.11 10.28 14.14
C ASP A 152 0.81 9.48 14.22
N ILE A 153 0.58 8.55 13.31
CA ILE A 153 -0.62 7.72 13.28
C ILE A 153 -0.56 6.68 14.40
N TYR A 154 -1.46 6.81 15.38
CA TYR A 154 -1.56 5.88 16.50
C TYR A 154 -2.26 4.59 16.09
N SER A 155 -1.64 3.44 16.38
CA SER A 155 -2.16 2.14 15.97
C SER A 155 -1.60 1.00 16.82
N SER A 156 -2.17 -0.20 16.62
CA SER A 156 -1.71 -1.45 17.23
C SER A 156 -0.25 -1.74 16.87
N TYR A 157 0.49 -2.29 17.83
CA TYR A 157 1.87 -2.71 17.66
C TYR A 157 2.10 -4.12 18.21
N MET A 158 3.30 -4.67 18.04
CA MET A 158 3.63 -6.01 18.53
C MET A 158 3.54 -6.10 20.04
N GLY A 159 3.22 -7.30 20.58
CA GLY A 159 3.15 -7.56 22.02
C GLY A 159 1.98 -6.86 22.71
N ASP A 160 0.84 -6.77 22.05
CA ASP A 160 -0.39 -6.14 22.58
C ASP A 160 -0.17 -4.69 23.06
N THR A 161 0.69 -3.98 22.37
CA THR A 161 0.96 -2.56 22.61
C THR A 161 0.41 -1.66 21.51
N TYR A 162 0.48 -0.35 21.74
CA TYR A 162 0.05 0.68 20.81
C TYR A 162 1.10 1.76 20.75
N GLN A 163 1.36 2.27 19.56
CA GLN A 163 2.29 3.39 19.39
C GLN A 163 1.98 4.21 18.15
N LYS A 164 2.61 5.36 18.04
CA LYS A 164 2.56 6.19 16.84
C LYS A 164 3.55 5.69 15.81
N GLY A 165 3.10 5.61 14.57
CA GLY A 165 3.91 5.33 13.40
C GLY A 165 3.89 6.49 12.42
N THR A 166 5.01 6.67 11.71
CA THR A 166 5.15 7.66 10.65
C THR A 166 5.71 6.99 9.41
N GLY A 167 5.22 7.38 8.24
CA GLY A 167 5.75 6.97 6.95
C GLY A 167 4.67 6.68 5.91
N GLU A 168 5.13 6.41 4.70
CA GLU A 168 4.33 6.19 3.51
C GLU A 168 3.36 5.00 3.65
N GLY A 169 3.82 3.97 4.36
CA GLY A 169 2.99 2.80 4.66
C GLY A 169 1.80 3.09 5.60
N MET A 170 1.87 4.12 6.44
CA MET A 170 0.74 4.55 7.29
C MET A 170 -0.26 5.33 6.45
N ALA A 171 0.22 6.21 5.56
CA ALA A 171 -0.61 6.95 4.61
C ALA A 171 -1.39 6.00 3.69
N SER A 172 -0.73 5.02 3.11
CA SER A 172 -1.39 4.02 2.24
C SER A 172 -2.38 3.13 2.99
N ALA A 173 -2.12 2.81 4.27
CA ALA A 173 -3.09 2.11 5.12
C ALA A 173 -4.32 2.97 5.41
N THR A 174 -4.16 4.28 5.60
CA THR A 174 -5.27 5.23 5.74
C THR A 174 -6.16 5.21 4.49
N VAL A 175 -5.54 5.27 3.30
CA VAL A 175 -6.28 5.19 2.03
C VAL A 175 -6.99 3.85 1.87
N ALA A 176 -6.34 2.74 2.22
CA ALA A 176 -6.96 1.42 2.16
C ALA A 176 -8.17 1.29 3.09
N GLY A 177 -8.10 1.87 4.29
CA GLY A 177 -9.23 1.93 5.21
C GLY A 177 -10.40 2.75 4.65
N VAL A 178 -10.13 3.91 4.07
CA VAL A 178 -11.16 4.74 3.41
C VAL A 178 -11.77 4.00 2.21
N ALA A 179 -10.96 3.36 1.38
CA ALA A 179 -11.44 2.56 0.25
C ALA A 179 -12.36 1.43 0.71
N ALA A 180 -12.06 0.79 1.85
CA ALA A 180 -12.91 -0.26 2.42
C ALA A 180 -14.25 0.27 2.95
N LEU A 181 -14.34 1.53 3.36
CA LEU A 181 -15.61 2.15 3.75
C LEU A 181 -16.51 2.50 2.56
N VAL A 182 -15.91 2.78 1.40
CA VAL A 182 -16.64 3.22 0.20
C VAL A 182 -17.22 2.02 -0.56
N LYS A 183 -16.66 0.85 -0.35
CA LYS A 183 -17.13 -0.37 -0.98
C LYS A 183 -18.38 -0.93 -0.30
#